data_d816012c0e987b99a548db1d1feab709
#
_entry.id   d816012c0e987b99a548db1d1feab709
#
_cell.length_a   1.000
_cell.length_b   1.000
_cell.length_c   1.000
_cell.angle_alpha   90.00
_cell.angle_beta   90.00
_cell.angle_gamma   90.00
#
_symmetry.space_group_name_H-M   'P 1'
#
loop_
_entity.id
_entity.type
_entity.pdbx_description
1 polymer ?
#
loop_
_entity_poly.entity_id
_entity_poly.type
_entity_poly.pdbx_seq_one_letter_code
_entity_poly.pdbx_strand_id
1 'polypeptide(L)'
;EEALSVLSSKIKTLKSYEVAAVSGKLTDVETLYSAKLLFDKLNMHHYDCRYNFSQVPTKNRSDWLFNASIEGIDKADKLLIIGCDPKREVPIINARIRERWLSGFLDIRMLCVPDDLPYEGIHHGNDISLISQKTFLDTLQSFFSNAKNPIIILGDTIIKSNQGKLIHSQVKYLANKLNVIREDWNGFCFLTTDASRVGGLDIGFFPKKDGYCANKIKSRLSKEIKLLFLIEADDFVFDTSNSSDLTIVYIGHHGDIAAPLSDIILPSSAY
;
A
#
# COMPACT_ATOMS: atom_id res chain seq x y z
N GLU A 1 33.24 -5.15 -4.69
CA GLU A 1 33.79 -5.95 -3.57
C GLU A 1 34.09 -5.06 -2.35
N GLU A 2 34.70 -3.88 -2.53
CA GLU A 2 35.04 -2.95 -1.45
C GLU A 2 33.78 -2.50 -0.67
N ALA A 3 32.74 -2.01 -1.36
CA ALA A 3 31.49 -1.60 -0.74
C ALA A 3 30.82 -2.71 0.10
N LEU A 4 30.84 -3.96 -0.41
CA LEU A 4 30.30 -5.11 0.33
C LEU A 4 31.15 -5.47 1.57
N SER A 5 32.48 -5.29 1.48
CA SER A 5 33.37 -5.50 2.63
C SER A 5 33.12 -4.46 3.73
N VAL A 6 32.98 -3.18 3.36
CA VAL A 6 32.65 -2.10 4.29
C VAL A 6 31.28 -2.36 4.95
N LEU A 7 30.27 -2.68 4.15
CA LEU A 7 28.92 -3.00 4.64
C LEU A 7 28.91 -4.21 5.59
N SER A 8 29.59 -5.29 5.22
CA SER A 8 29.71 -6.48 6.06
C SER A 8 30.36 -6.19 7.42
N SER A 9 31.42 -5.36 7.39
CA SER A 9 32.11 -4.92 8.61
C SER A 9 31.18 -4.08 9.49
N LYS A 10 30.42 -3.16 8.90
CA LYS A 10 29.46 -2.32 9.60
C LYS A 10 28.36 -3.15 10.25
N ILE A 11 27.75 -4.08 9.53
CA ILE A 11 26.68 -4.95 10.05
C ILE A 11 27.15 -5.73 11.27
N LYS A 12 28.39 -6.22 11.28
CA LYS A 12 28.96 -6.98 12.40
C LYS A 12 29.10 -6.16 13.69
N THR A 13 29.19 -4.84 13.59
CA THR A 13 29.31 -3.95 14.76
C THR A 13 27.96 -3.52 15.34
N LEU A 14 26.87 -3.73 14.61
CA LEU A 14 25.52 -3.28 14.98
C LEU A 14 24.70 -4.43 15.55
N LYS A 15 23.76 -4.05 16.42
CA LYS A 15 22.72 -4.98 16.87
C LYS A 15 21.59 -5.05 15.84
N SER A 16 20.93 -6.19 15.76
CA SER A 16 19.86 -6.42 14.76
C SER A 16 18.73 -5.39 14.80
N TYR A 17 18.46 -4.82 15.96
CA TYR A 17 17.43 -3.76 16.12
C TYR A 17 17.92 -2.35 15.75
N GLU A 18 19.22 -2.16 15.48
CA GLU A 18 19.77 -0.90 14.99
C GLU A 18 19.76 -0.82 13.45
N VAL A 19 19.28 -1.89 12.79
CA VAL A 19 19.25 -2.00 11.32
C VAL A 19 17.83 -2.04 10.82
N ALA A 20 17.54 -1.26 9.78
CA ALA A 20 16.22 -1.21 9.15
C ALA A 20 16.30 -1.21 7.63
N ALA A 21 15.18 -1.56 6.98
CA ALA A 21 15.06 -1.50 5.53
C ALA A 21 13.68 -0.98 5.10
N VAL A 22 13.68 -0.22 4.01
CA VAL A 22 12.46 0.22 3.34
C VAL A 22 12.60 -0.06 1.85
N SER A 23 11.57 -0.64 1.23
CA SER A 23 11.55 -0.86 -0.21
C SER A 23 10.62 0.11 -0.93
N GLY A 24 10.97 0.45 -2.17
CA GLY A 24 10.24 1.37 -3.02
C GLY A 24 9.02 0.74 -3.71
N LYS A 25 8.40 1.53 -4.58
CA LYS A 25 7.13 1.18 -5.25
C LYS A 25 7.27 0.26 -6.46
N LEU A 26 8.49 0.08 -6.98
CA LEU A 26 8.76 -0.69 -8.20
C LEU A 26 9.68 -1.90 -7.98
N THR A 27 10.12 -2.13 -6.74
CA THR A 27 11.04 -3.23 -6.40
C THR A 27 10.43 -4.57 -6.78
N ASP A 28 11.13 -5.37 -7.55
CA ASP A 28 10.69 -6.70 -7.93
C ASP A 28 10.63 -7.66 -6.73
N VAL A 29 9.84 -8.73 -6.87
CA VAL A 29 9.58 -9.66 -5.76
C VAL A 29 10.79 -10.52 -5.43
N GLU A 30 11.65 -10.79 -6.40
CA GLU A 30 12.90 -11.57 -6.23
C GLU A 30 13.90 -10.78 -5.39
N THR A 31 14.05 -9.49 -5.64
CA THR A 31 14.88 -8.57 -4.85
C THR A 31 14.36 -8.48 -3.40
N LEU A 32 13.05 -8.30 -3.23
CA LEU A 32 12.44 -8.27 -1.90
C LEU A 32 12.60 -9.58 -1.15
N TYR A 33 12.42 -10.72 -1.84
CA TYR A 33 12.57 -12.02 -1.23
C TYR A 33 14.03 -12.29 -0.81
N SER A 34 14.99 -11.96 -1.66
CA SER A 34 16.42 -12.09 -1.38
C SER A 34 16.83 -11.22 -0.18
N ALA A 35 16.38 -9.96 -0.16
CA ALA A 35 16.61 -9.05 0.95
C ALA A 35 15.98 -9.60 2.25
N LYS A 36 14.72 -10.08 2.17
CA LYS A 36 14.06 -10.69 3.33
C LYS A 36 14.83 -11.89 3.89
N LEU A 37 15.32 -12.78 3.03
CA LEU A 37 16.14 -13.92 3.47
C LEU A 37 17.42 -13.48 4.21
N LEU A 38 18.08 -12.44 3.71
CA LEU A 38 19.24 -11.84 4.37
C LEU A 38 18.86 -11.27 5.74
N PHE A 39 17.79 -10.46 5.79
CA PHE A 39 17.34 -9.83 7.03
C PHE A 39 16.87 -10.86 8.07
N ASP A 40 16.22 -11.93 7.63
CA ASP A 40 15.81 -13.02 8.50
C ASP A 40 17.03 -13.74 9.11
N LYS A 41 18.08 -14.00 8.31
CA LYS A 41 19.36 -14.59 8.80
C LYS A 41 20.09 -13.67 9.77
N LEU A 42 19.99 -12.35 9.59
CA LEU A 42 20.59 -11.36 10.48
C LEU A 42 19.68 -11.05 11.70
N ASN A 43 18.56 -11.74 11.83
CA ASN A 43 17.56 -11.51 12.88
C ASN A 43 17.06 -10.06 12.95
N MET A 44 16.96 -9.38 11.80
CA MET A 44 16.40 -8.03 11.68
C MET A 44 14.88 -8.08 11.65
N HIS A 45 14.23 -7.11 12.31
CA HIS A 45 12.77 -7.05 12.41
C HIS A 45 12.16 -5.79 11.79
N HIS A 46 12.99 -4.80 11.48
CA HIS A 46 12.56 -3.48 11.02
C HIS A 46 12.69 -3.38 9.50
N TYR A 47 11.74 -3.94 8.75
CA TYR A 47 11.66 -3.77 7.31
C TYR A 47 10.22 -3.66 6.85
N ASP A 48 9.95 -2.82 5.83
CA ASP A 48 8.59 -2.57 5.36
C ASP A 48 8.57 -2.18 3.88
N CYS A 49 7.66 -2.78 3.10
CA CYS A 49 7.39 -2.39 1.72
C CYS A 49 6.37 -1.23 1.61
N ARG A 50 5.81 -0.76 2.71
CA ARG A 50 4.83 0.34 2.73
C ARG A 50 5.52 1.68 2.94
N TYR A 51 6.52 1.98 2.09
CA TYR A 51 7.33 3.20 2.19
C TYR A 51 6.49 4.49 2.19
N ASN A 52 5.31 4.47 1.57
CA ASN A 52 4.35 5.57 1.50
C ASN A 52 3.43 5.67 2.73
N PHE A 53 3.76 4.94 3.80
CA PHE A 53 3.04 4.90 5.09
C PHE A 53 1.62 4.36 5.04
N SER A 54 1.27 3.62 4.00
CA SER A 54 -0.02 2.93 3.92
C SER A 54 -0.26 2.07 5.18
N GLN A 55 -1.46 2.19 5.73
CA GLN A 55 -1.89 1.47 6.95
C GLN A 55 -2.64 0.17 6.62
N VAL A 56 -2.46 -0.35 5.40
CA VAL A 56 -3.09 -1.62 5.01
C VAL A 56 -2.74 -2.72 6.00
N PRO A 57 -3.74 -3.48 6.51
CA PRO A 57 -3.49 -4.59 7.42
C PRO A 57 -2.73 -5.72 6.72
N THR A 58 -1.89 -6.44 7.49
CA THR A 58 -1.04 -7.53 6.98
C THR A 58 -1.48 -8.90 7.47
N LYS A 59 -2.69 -9.03 8.04
CA LYS A 59 -3.16 -10.27 8.65
C LYS A 59 -3.78 -11.24 7.62
N ASN A 60 -4.60 -10.71 6.71
CA ASN A 60 -5.32 -11.53 5.73
C ASN A 60 -4.99 -11.04 4.33
N ARG A 61 -4.65 -11.96 3.43
CA ARG A 61 -4.30 -11.63 2.04
C ARG A 61 -5.38 -10.83 1.31
N SER A 62 -6.65 -11.11 1.57
CA SER A 62 -7.78 -10.37 1.01
C SER A 62 -7.86 -8.90 1.43
N ASP A 63 -7.05 -8.46 2.40
CA ASP A 63 -7.04 -7.07 2.85
C ASP A 63 -6.29 -6.13 1.90
N TRP A 64 -5.40 -6.66 1.05
CA TRP A 64 -4.57 -5.88 0.12
C TRP A 64 -4.73 -6.26 -1.35
N LEU A 65 -5.68 -7.13 -1.67
CA LEU A 65 -5.94 -7.53 -3.05
C LEU A 65 -7.10 -6.77 -3.68
N PHE A 66 -7.07 -6.70 -5.00
CA PHE A 66 -8.24 -6.43 -5.82
C PHE A 66 -9.01 -7.74 -6.03
N ASN A 67 -9.81 -8.13 -5.02
CA ASN A 67 -10.33 -9.50 -4.94
C ASN A 67 -11.31 -9.90 -6.05
N ALA A 68 -12.08 -8.95 -6.59
CA ALA A 68 -13.02 -9.23 -7.68
C ALA A 68 -12.34 -9.53 -9.02
N SER A 69 -11.01 -9.34 -9.13
CA SER A 69 -10.25 -9.27 -10.38
C SER A 69 -10.68 -8.13 -11.33
N ILE A 70 -9.88 -7.87 -12.36
CA ILE A 70 -10.25 -6.87 -13.38
C ILE A 70 -11.48 -7.33 -14.16
N GLU A 71 -11.60 -8.61 -14.47
CA GLU A 71 -12.77 -9.21 -15.13
C GLU A 71 -14.05 -9.11 -14.29
N GLY A 72 -13.92 -9.05 -12.96
CA GLY A 72 -15.05 -8.87 -12.07
C GLY A 72 -15.74 -7.52 -12.27
N ILE A 73 -15.02 -6.49 -12.72
CA ILE A 73 -15.60 -5.18 -13.05
C ILE A 73 -16.61 -5.34 -14.20
N ASP A 74 -16.31 -6.18 -15.18
CA ASP A 74 -17.18 -6.39 -16.35
C ASP A 74 -18.50 -7.09 -15.97
N LYS A 75 -18.54 -7.73 -14.81
CA LYS A 75 -19.72 -8.41 -14.25
C LYS A 75 -20.44 -7.57 -13.18
N ALA A 76 -19.81 -6.51 -12.69
CA ALA A 76 -20.34 -5.69 -11.60
C ALA A 76 -21.67 -5.02 -11.99
N ASP A 77 -22.57 -4.91 -11.03
CA ASP A 77 -23.85 -4.20 -11.17
C ASP A 77 -23.97 -3.01 -10.20
N LYS A 78 -23.27 -3.05 -9.08
CA LYS A 78 -23.19 -1.95 -8.12
C LYS A 78 -21.75 -1.70 -7.71
N LEU A 79 -21.32 -0.45 -7.76
CA LEU A 79 -19.94 -0.04 -7.42
C LEU A 79 -19.96 1.11 -6.42
N LEU A 80 -19.22 0.95 -5.32
CA LEU A 80 -18.87 2.04 -4.41
C LEU A 80 -17.36 2.30 -4.49
N ILE A 81 -16.97 3.52 -4.83
CA ILE A 81 -15.57 3.95 -4.86
C ILE A 81 -15.30 4.83 -3.64
N ILE A 82 -14.27 4.53 -2.87
CA ILE A 82 -13.90 5.25 -1.65
C ILE A 82 -12.43 5.68 -1.73
N GLY A 83 -12.18 6.98 -1.67
CA GLY A 83 -10.86 7.56 -1.40
C GLY A 83 -9.78 7.25 -2.41
N CYS A 84 -10.09 7.25 -3.69
CA CYS A 84 -9.13 7.21 -4.78
C CYS A 84 -9.56 8.10 -5.95
N ASP A 85 -8.61 8.47 -6.80
CA ASP A 85 -8.86 9.06 -8.11
C ASP A 85 -8.62 8.01 -9.20
N PRO A 86 -9.66 7.26 -9.64
CA PRO A 86 -9.47 6.19 -10.61
C PRO A 86 -8.88 6.66 -11.93
N LYS A 87 -9.16 7.89 -12.34
CA LYS A 87 -8.68 8.48 -13.59
C LYS A 87 -7.16 8.68 -13.58
N ARG A 88 -6.60 9.09 -12.43
CA ARG A 88 -5.17 9.38 -12.29
C ARG A 88 -4.37 8.21 -11.70
N GLU A 89 -4.94 7.53 -10.71
CA GLU A 89 -4.24 6.48 -9.99
C GLU A 89 -4.23 5.14 -10.72
N VAL A 90 -5.33 4.81 -11.44
CA VAL A 90 -5.54 3.50 -12.07
C VAL A 90 -6.30 3.59 -13.40
N PRO A 91 -5.76 4.26 -14.41
CA PRO A 91 -6.46 4.59 -15.64
C PRO A 91 -7.03 3.38 -16.39
N ILE A 92 -6.38 2.21 -16.32
CA ILE A 92 -6.87 0.99 -16.96
C ILE A 92 -8.13 0.45 -16.26
N ILE A 93 -8.15 0.45 -14.93
CA ILE A 93 -9.35 0.08 -14.14
C ILE A 93 -10.46 1.11 -14.40
N ASN A 94 -10.11 2.39 -14.44
CA ASN A 94 -11.06 3.46 -14.75
C ASN A 94 -11.72 3.28 -16.14
N ALA A 95 -10.95 2.88 -17.14
CA ALA A 95 -11.47 2.57 -18.47
C ALA A 95 -12.46 1.39 -18.43
N ARG A 96 -12.17 0.33 -17.68
CA ARG A 96 -13.09 -0.82 -17.47
C ARG A 96 -14.37 -0.42 -16.76
N ILE A 97 -14.28 0.41 -15.72
CA ILE A 97 -15.46 0.93 -15.02
C ILE A 97 -16.32 1.73 -16.00
N ARG A 98 -15.70 2.61 -16.81
CA ARG A 98 -16.40 3.40 -17.82
C ARG A 98 -17.09 2.52 -18.86
N GLU A 99 -16.43 1.50 -19.39
CA GLU A 99 -17.00 0.57 -20.36
C GLU A 99 -18.22 -0.15 -19.78
N ARG A 100 -18.11 -0.64 -18.54
CA ARG A 100 -19.22 -1.29 -17.86
C ARG A 100 -20.38 -0.35 -17.57
N TRP A 101 -20.11 0.90 -17.19
CA TRP A 101 -21.13 1.93 -17.00
C TRP A 101 -21.84 2.28 -18.31
N LEU A 102 -21.12 2.45 -19.42
CA LEU A 102 -21.70 2.72 -20.74
C LEU A 102 -22.62 1.60 -21.23
N SER A 103 -22.43 0.38 -20.78
CA SER A 103 -23.34 -0.74 -21.09
C SER A 103 -24.70 -0.63 -20.39
N GLY A 104 -24.89 0.33 -19.48
CA GLY A 104 -26.12 0.57 -18.73
C GLY A 104 -26.39 -0.42 -17.57
N PHE A 105 -25.40 -1.23 -17.20
CA PHE A 105 -25.56 -2.27 -16.16
C PHE A 105 -24.78 -1.98 -14.88
N LEU A 106 -24.21 -0.78 -14.69
CA LEU A 106 -23.45 -0.42 -13.51
C LEU A 106 -23.96 0.87 -12.88
N ASP A 107 -24.47 0.79 -11.67
CA ASP A 107 -24.74 1.95 -10.84
C ASP A 107 -23.54 2.26 -9.95
N ILE A 108 -23.17 3.55 -9.85
CA ILE A 108 -21.96 3.98 -9.16
C ILE A 108 -22.29 4.94 -8.02
N ARG A 109 -21.65 4.74 -6.88
CA ARG A 109 -21.59 5.69 -5.75
C ARG A 109 -20.15 6.01 -5.41
N MET A 110 -19.89 7.22 -4.94
CA MET A 110 -18.55 7.76 -4.72
C MET A 110 -18.48 8.50 -3.39
N LEU A 111 -17.41 8.26 -2.63
CA LEU A 111 -17.09 8.95 -1.38
C LEU A 111 -15.61 9.33 -1.39
N CYS A 112 -15.27 10.60 -1.16
CA CYS A 112 -13.89 11.09 -1.23
C CYS A 112 -13.23 10.79 -2.59
N VAL A 113 -13.96 11.05 -3.67
CA VAL A 113 -13.53 10.82 -5.07
C VAL A 113 -13.71 12.11 -5.85
N PRO A 114 -12.82 12.49 -6.80
CA PRO A 114 -13.00 13.65 -7.64
C PRO A 114 -14.27 13.62 -8.48
N ASP A 115 -14.83 14.78 -8.78
CA ASP A 115 -16.07 14.93 -9.57
C ASP A 115 -15.84 14.83 -11.09
N ASP A 116 -14.58 14.85 -11.58
CA ASP A 116 -14.24 14.93 -13.01
C ASP A 116 -14.04 13.54 -13.66
N LEU A 117 -14.81 12.55 -13.24
CA LEU A 117 -14.75 11.19 -13.79
C LEU A 117 -15.54 11.07 -15.11
N PRO A 118 -15.13 10.14 -16.01
CA PRO A 118 -15.76 9.96 -17.32
C PRO A 118 -17.06 9.12 -17.28
N TYR A 119 -17.71 9.01 -16.13
CA TYR A 119 -18.99 8.33 -15.89
C TYR A 119 -19.75 9.01 -14.77
N GLU A 120 -21.04 8.85 -14.76
CA GLU A 120 -21.91 9.43 -13.75
C GLU A 120 -22.09 8.50 -12.55
N GLY A 121 -22.31 9.10 -11.39
CA GLY A 121 -22.58 8.38 -10.14
C GLY A 121 -23.04 9.35 -9.04
N ILE A 122 -23.54 8.82 -7.95
CA ILE A 122 -23.96 9.63 -6.80
C ILE A 122 -22.77 9.91 -5.91
N HIS A 123 -22.36 11.16 -5.80
CA HIS A 123 -21.35 11.63 -4.86
C HIS A 123 -21.92 11.84 -3.47
N HIS A 124 -21.23 11.32 -2.46
CA HIS A 124 -21.56 11.50 -1.04
C HIS A 124 -20.66 12.54 -0.34
N GLY A 125 -19.84 13.26 -1.12
CA GLY A 125 -18.91 14.29 -0.62
C GLY A 125 -17.55 13.73 -0.22
N ASN A 126 -16.79 14.55 0.54
CA ASN A 126 -15.39 14.30 0.86
C ASN A 126 -15.14 14.03 2.36
N ASP A 127 -16.20 13.72 3.10
CA ASP A 127 -16.08 13.38 4.53
C ASP A 127 -16.09 11.88 4.73
N ILE A 128 -14.90 11.30 4.97
CA ILE A 128 -14.76 9.86 5.22
C ILE A 128 -15.46 9.39 6.50
N SER A 129 -15.76 10.28 7.44
CA SER A 129 -16.47 9.92 8.68
C SER A 129 -17.88 9.38 8.43
N LEU A 130 -18.47 9.65 7.25
CA LEU A 130 -19.75 9.11 6.81
C LEU A 130 -19.82 7.58 6.89
N ILE A 131 -18.70 6.86 6.65
CA ILE A 131 -18.65 5.39 6.74
C ILE A 131 -19.06 4.85 8.11
N SER A 132 -19.01 5.69 9.16
CA SER A 132 -19.40 5.34 10.53
C SER A 132 -20.83 5.74 10.87
N GLN A 133 -21.52 6.47 10.00
CA GLN A 133 -22.86 7.01 10.25
C GLN A 133 -23.95 6.01 9.86
N LYS A 134 -24.94 5.84 10.73
CA LYS A 134 -26.04 4.90 10.50
C LYS A 134 -26.83 5.26 9.24
N THR A 135 -27.11 6.54 9.02
CA THR A 135 -27.85 7.03 7.84
C THR A 135 -27.15 6.68 6.52
N PHE A 136 -25.82 6.79 6.49
CA PHE A 136 -25.04 6.39 5.33
C PHE A 136 -25.07 4.87 5.13
N LEU A 137 -24.95 4.10 6.20
CA LEU A 137 -25.07 2.65 6.14
C LEU A 137 -26.45 2.21 5.60
N ASP A 138 -27.54 2.83 6.07
CA ASP A 138 -28.90 2.51 5.61
C ASP A 138 -29.05 2.83 4.11
N THR A 139 -28.45 3.93 3.65
CA THR A 139 -28.38 4.32 2.23
C THR A 139 -27.61 3.29 1.39
N LEU A 140 -26.47 2.80 1.88
CA LEU A 140 -25.68 1.77 1.20
C LEU A 140 -26.41 0.41 1.23
N GLN A 141 -27.10 0.09 2.29
CA GLN A 141 -27.87 -1.15 2.41
C GLN A 141 -29.01 -1.19 1.38
N SER A 142 -29.70 -0.09 1.17
CA SER A 142 -30.70 0.06 0.09
C SER A 142 -30.03 -0.08 -1.29
N PHE A 143 -28.88 0.56 -1.50
CA PHE A 143 -28.17 0.52 -2.77
C PHE A 143 -27.71 -0.89 -3.16
N PHE A 144 -27.21 -1.66 -2.21
CA PHE A 144 -26.68 -3.01 -2.45
C PHE A 144 -27.71 -4.14 -2.29
N SER A 145 -28.95 -3.84 -1.88
CA SER A 145 -29.94 -4.85 -1.48
C SER A 145 -30.22 -5.94 -2.53
N ASN A 146 -30.17 -5.58 -3.81
CA ASN A 146 -30.45 -6.49 -4.94
C ASN A 146 -29.20 -6.72 -5.82
N ALA A 147 -28.02 -6.38 -5.32
CA ALA A 147 -26.79 -6.51 -6.09
C ALA A 147 -26.39 -7.96 -6.30
N LYS A 148 -26.11 -8.32 -7.55
CA LYS A 148 -25.61 -9.65 -7.91
C LYS A 148 -24.09 -9.72 -7.75
N ASN A 149 -23.39 -8.74 -8.25
CA ASN A 149 -21.92 -8.65 -8.22
C ASN A 149 -21.47 -7.28 -7.69
N PRO A 150 -21.74 -6.99 -6.39
CA PRO A 150 -21.38 -5.70 -5.79
C PRO A 150 -19.87 -5.56 -5.64
N ILE A 151 -19.33 -4.36 -5.88
CA ILE A 151 -17.92 -4.05 -5.66
C ILE A 151 -17.79 -2.82 -4.76
N ILE A 152 -16.85 -2.87 -3.82
CA ILE A 152 -16.36 -1.72 -3.07
C ILE A 152 -14.86 -1.58 -3.37
N ILE A 153 -14.45 -0.47 -3.96
CA ILE A 153 -13.05 -0.12 -4.17
C ILE A 153 -12.62 0.83 -3.05
N LEU A 154 -11.57 0.47 -2.31
CA LEU A 154 -10.93 1.30 -1.32
C LEU A 154 -9.53 1.69 -1.81
N GLY A 155 -9.28 2.99 -1.99
CA GLY A 155 -7.98 3.51 -2.42
C GLY A 155 -6.95 3.57 -1.29
N ASP A 156 -5.68 3.36 -1.65
CA ASP A 156 -4.54 3.43 -0.71
C ASP A 156 -4.34 4.86 -0.16
N THR A 157 -4.67 5.87 -0.95
CA THR A 157 -4.46 7.28 -0.59
C THR A 157 -5.16 7.66 0.71
N ILE A 158 -6.42 7.22 0.92
CA ILE A 158 -7.17 7.57 2.12
C ILE A 158 -6.69 6.85 3.37
N ILE A 159 -6.02 5.71 3.23
CA ILE A 159 -5.51 4.94 4.38
C ILE A 159 -4.06 5.27 4.76
N LYS A 160 -3.43 6.26 4.12
CA LYS A 160 -2.11 6.80 4.52
C LYS A 160 -2.18 7.67 5.78
N SER A 161 -3.38 8.05 6.20
CA SER A 161 -3.61 8.82 7.42
C SER A 161 -3.38 8.00 8.70
N ASN A 162 -3.24 8.67 9.84
CA ASN A 162 -3.15 8.01 11.15
C ASN A 162 -4.36 7.13 11.47
N GLN A 163 -5.53 7.39 10.86
CA GLN A 163 -6.74 6.60 11.01
C GLN A 163 -6.90 5.52 9.93
N GLY A 164 -5.94 5.37 9.03
CA GLY A 164 -6.03 4.50 7.85
C GLY A 164 -6.39 3.06 8.18
N LYS A 165 -5.81 2.49 9.23
CA LYS A 165 -6.16 1.14 9.69
C LYS A 165 -7.61 1.03 10.15
N LEU A 166 -8.14 2.05 10.82
CA LEU A 166 -9.52 2.11 11.26
C LEU A 166 -10.46 2.20 10.05
N ILE A 167 -10.15 3.12 9.11
CA ILE A 167 -10.91 3.29 7.86
C ILE A 167 -10.99 1.97 7.10
N HIS A 168 -9.85 1.32 6.87
CA HIS A 168 -9.81 0.02 6.19
C HIS A 168 -10.71 -1.01 6.89
N SER A 169 -10.59 -1.12 8.22
CA SER A 169 -11.40 -2.07 9.02
C SER A 169 -12.89 -1.78 8.95
N GLN A 170 -13.28 -0.50 8.97
CA GLN A 170 -14.68 -0.08 8.84
C GLN A 170 -15.23 -0.39 7.45
N VAL A 171 -14.48 -0.08 6.36
CA VAL A 171 -14.94 -0.39 5.00
C VAL A 171 -15.03 -1.90 4.79
N LYS A 172 -14.11 -2.69 5.32
CA LYS A 172 -14.21 -4.16 5.28
C LYS A 172 -15.40 -4.69 6.07
N TYR A 173 -15.69 -4.11 7.23
CA TYR A 173 -16.90 -4.42 7.99
C TYR A 173 -18.18 -4.11 7.18
N LEU A 174 -18.23 -2.95 6.51
CA LEU A 174 -19.33 -2.61 5.61
C LEU A 174 -19.46 -3.63 4.47
N ALA A 175 -18.35 -4.02 3.83
CA ALA A 175 -18.35 -5.00 2.75
C ALA A 175 -18.96 -6.34 3.17
N ASN A 176 -18.66 -6.80 4.39
CA ASN A 176 -19.29 -8.01 4.95
C ASN A 176 -20.79 -7.80 5.24
N LYS A 177 -21.15 -6.69 5.89
CA LYS A 177 -22.53 -6.39 6.29
C LYS A 177 -23.46 -6.19 5.08
N LEU A 178 -22.92 -5.69 3.98
CA LEU A 178 -23.64 -5.41 2.73
C LEU A 178 -23.60 -6.57 1.73
N ASN A 179 -23.14 -7.76 2.14
CA ASN A 179 -22.99 -8.95 1.28
C ASN A 179 -22.13 -8.71 0.02
N VAL A 180 -21.16 -7.78 0.10
CA VAL A 180 -20.15 -7.56 -0.94
C VAL A 180 -19.10 -8.66 -0.90
N ILE A 181 -18.86 -9.24 0.29
CA ILE A 181 -18.02 -10.42 0.50
C ILE A 181 -18.92 -11.59 0.81
N ARG A 182 -18.89 -12.61 -0.06
CA ARG A 182 -19.63 -13.87 0.04
C ARG A 182 -18.71 -15.04 -0.29
N GLU A 183 -19.20 -16.26 -0.13
CA GLU A 183 -18.44 -17.47 -0.47
C GLU A 183 -18.11 -17.55 -1.97
N ASP A 184 -19.07 -17.18 -2.82
CA ASP A 184 -18.98 -17.22 -4.28
C ASP A 184 -18.46 -15.91 -4.91
N TRP A 185 -18.37 -14.82 -4.14
CA TRP A 185 -17.99 -13.50 -4.63
C TRP A 185 -17.30 -12.66 -3.58
N ASN A 186 -16.12 -12.16 -3.90
CA ASN A 186 -15.43 -11.17 -3.06
C ASN A 186 -15.24 -9.85 -3.82
N GLY A 187 -16.18 -8.94 -3.62
CA GLY A 187 -16.16 -7.61 -4.23
C GLY A 187 -15.41 -6.56 -3.41
N PHE A 188 -14.77 -6.90 -2.30
CA PHE A 188 -13.90 -5.96 -1.59
C PHE A 188 -12.56 -5.85 -2.32
N CYS A 189 -12.28 -4.69 -2.89
CA CYS A 189 -11.12 -4.43 -3.71
C CYS A 189 -10.27 -3.33 -3.10
N PHE A 190 -9.07 -3.66 -2.67
CA PHE A 190 -8.08 -2.68 -2.26
C PHE A 190 -7.26 -2.25 -3.48
N LEU A 191 -7.06 -0.94 -3.62
CA LEU A 191 -6.39 -0.35 -4.76
C LEU A 191 -5.14 0.40 -4.32
N THR A 192 -3.98 -0.05 -4.78
CA THR A 192 -2.70 0.60 -4.53
C THR A 192 -2.09 1.12 -5.83
N THR A 193 -1.34 2.22 -5.73
CA THR A 193 -0.55 2.78 -6.82
C THR A 193 0.86 2.19 -6.91
N ASP A 194 1.23 1.35 -5.95
CA ASP A 194 2.57 0.78 -5.85
C ASP A 194 2.60 -0.64 -6.45
N ALA A 195 3.30 -0.83 -7.56
CA ALA A 195 3.36 -2.12 -8.28
C ALA A 195 3.93 -3.25 -7.40
N SER A 196 4.95 -2.97 -6.59
CA SER A 196 5.59 -3.94 -5.69
C SER A 196 4.76 -4.32 -4.45
N ARG A 197 3.69 -3.58 -4.14
CA ARG A 197 2.97 -3.69 -2.87
C ARG A 197 2.41 -5.08 -2.62
N VAL A 198 1.70 -5.62 -3.59
CA VAL A 198 1.05 -6.93 -3.43
C VAL A 198 2.10 -8.02 -3.26
N GLY A 199 3.12 -8.06 -4.13
CA GLY A 199 4.22 -9.01 -4.01
C GLY A 199 4.97 -8.89 -2.69
N GLY A 200 5.31 -7.67 -2.26
CA GLY A 200 5.98 -7.42 -1.00
C GLY A 200 5.18 -7.91 0.22
N LEU A 201 3.87 -7.67 0.24
CA LEU A 201 2.99 -8.15 1.30
C LEU A 201 2.82 -9.69 1.27
N ASP A 202 2.70 -10.28 0.08
CA ASP A 202 2.53 -11.73 -0.09
C ASP A 202 3.75 -12.52 0.40
N ILE A 203 4.97 -12.01 0.16
CA ILE A 203 6.20 -12.63 0.70
C ILE A 203 6.47 -12.27 2.17
N GLY A 204 5.70 -11.38 2.77
CA GLY A 204 5.86 -10.95 4.16
C GLY A 204 6.98 -9.93 4.36
N PHE A 205 7.24 -9.03 3.38
CA PHE A 205 8.18 -7.93 3.53
C PHE A 205 7.54 -6.77 4.31
N PHE A 206 7.21 -7.04 5.57
CA PHE A 206 6.65 -6.09 6.53
C PHE A 206 7.18 -6.40 7.94
N PRO A 207 7.04 -5.48 8.90
CA PRO A 207 7.63 -5.64 10.23
C PRO A 207 7.26 -6.95 10.89
N LYS A 208 8.25 -7.65 11.43
CA LYS A 208 8.05 -8.78 12.34
C LYS A 208 7.46 -8.32 13.68
N LYS A 209 7.17 -9.26 14.55
CA LYS A 209 6.79 -8.96 15.94
C LYS A 209 7.83 -8.00 16.55
N ASP A 210 7.34 -6.90 17.12
CA ASP A 210 8.14 -5.80 17.69
C ASP A 210 8.97 -5.00 16.67
N GLY A 211 8.80 -5.26 15.36
CA GLY A 211 9.42 -4.52 14.28
C GLY A 211 8.78 -3.15 14.03
N TYR A 212 9.51 -2.27 13.37
CA TYR A 212 9.08 -0.92 13.03
C TYR A 212 8.58 -0.88 11.58
N CYS A 213 7.38 -0.32 11.38
CA CYS A 213 6.90 0.03 10.05
C CYS A 213 7.65 1.26 9.49
N ALA A 214 7.54 1.51 8.20
CA ALA A 214 8.27 2.59 7.51
C ALA A 214 8.15 3.96 8.20
N ASN A 215 6.95 4.34 8.69
CA ASN A 215 6.75 5.58 9.42
C ASN A 215 7.53 5.61 10.75
N LYS A 216 7.52 4.51 11.49
CA LYS A 216 8.25 4.39 12.74
C LYS A 216 9.76 4.32 12.50
N ILE A 217 10.22 3.61 11.45
CA ILE A 217 11.62 3.63 11.01
C ILE A 217 12.06 5.08 10.79
N LYS A 218 11.32 5.84 9.97
CA LYS A 218 11.62 7.25 9.69
C LYS A 218 11.79 8.08 10.96
N SER A 219 10.92 7.93 11.95
CA SER A 219 10.96 8.70 13.21
C SER A 219 12.08 8.29 14.16
N ARG A 220 12.73 7.14 13.90
CA ARG A 220 13.79 6.55 14.74
C ARG A 220 15.18 6.57 14.11
N LEU A 221 15.30 7.13 12.91
CA LEU A 221 16.60 7.32 12.24
C LEU A 221 17.53 8.13 13.13
N SER A 222 18.81 7.77 13.16
CA SER A 222 19.89 8.36 13.98
C SER A 222 19.73 8.21 15.50
N LYS A 223 18.57 7.85 15.99
CA LYS A 223 18.31 7.61 17.42
C LYS A 223 18.49 6.13 17.79
N GLU A 224 17.71 5.28 17.18
CA GLU A 224 17.70 3.84 17.40
C GLU A 224 18.20 3.09 16.17
N ILE A 225 17.89 3.59 14.95
CA ILE A 225 18.33 3.00 13.68
C ILE A 225 19.63 3.68 13.26
N LYS A 226 20.68 2.89 13.08
CA LYS A 226 22.03 3.32 12.70
C LYS A 226 22.45 2.85 11.30
N LEU A 227 21.71 1.89 10.75
CA LEU A 227 21.90 1.42 9.38
C LEU A 227 20.54 1.31 8.69
N LEU A 228 20.37 2.03 7.59
CA LEU A 228 19.15 2.02 6.79
C LEU A 228 19.44 1.50 5.38
N PHE A 229 18.74 0.46 4.97
CA PHE A 229 18.70 0.01 3.59
C PHE A 229 17.52 0.67 2.87
N LEU A 230 17.80 1.35 1.77
CA LEU A 230 16.83 1.89 0.82
C LEU A 230 16.87 1.02 -0.44
N ILE A 231 15.91 0.11 -0.58
CA ILE A 231 15.85 -0.84 -1.71
C ILE A 231 14.91 -0.24 -2.74
N GLU A 232 15.49 0.42 -3.78
CA GLU A 232 14.72 1.14 -4.81
C GLU A 232 13.70 2.12 -4.23
N ALA A 233 13.95 2.59 -3.02
CA ALA A 233 13.09 3.52 -2.29
C ALA A 233 13.49 4.98 -2.58
N ASP A 234 13.48 5.34 -3.87
CA ASP A 234 13.96 6.64 -4.38
C ASP A 234 13.21 7.83 -3.78
N ASP A 235 11.91 7.65 -3.52
CA ASP A 235 11.03 8.70 -3.00
C ASP A 235 10.91 8.69 -1.45
N PHE A 236 11.72 7.90 -0.75
CA PHE A 236 11.65 7.85 0.71
C PHE A 236 12.36 9.05 1.33
N VAL A 237 11.59 10.09 1.63
CA VAL A 237 12.10 11.37 2.16
C VAL A 237 12.18 11.34 3.68
N PHE A 238 13.33 11.71 4.23
CA PHE A 238 13.57 11.87 5.67
C PHE A 238 14.58 13.00 5.93
N ASP A 239 14.60 13.49 7.17
CA ASP A 239 15.53 14.54 7.59
C ASP A 239 16.90 13.94 7.93
N THR A 240 17.94 14.46 7.30
CA THR A 240 19.34 14.05 7.49
C THR A 240 20.13 15.03 8.38
N SER A 241 19.52 16.12 8.84
CA SER A 241 20.21 17.18 9.59
C SER A 241 20.89 16.73 10.90
N ASN A 242 20.46 15.58 11.46
CA ASN A 242 21.00 15.01 12.70
C ASN A 242 21.56 13.59 12.50
N SER A 243 22.11 13.27 11.33
CA SER A 243 22.39 11.89 10.91
C SER A 243 23.85 11.45 11.05
N SER A 244 24.65 12.08 11.93
CA SER A 244 26.08 11.75 12.10
C SER A 244 26.37 10.25 12.39
N ASP A 245 25.44 9.54 13.00
CA ASP A 245 25.57 8.12 13.35
C ASP A 245 24.77 7.17 12.43
N LEU A 246 24.09 7.70 11.42
CA LEU A 246 23.32 6.91 10.48
C LEU A 246 24.14 6.57 9.25
N THR A 247 24.23 5.29 8.92
CA THR A 247 24.76 4.84 7.63
C THR A 247 23.59 4.47 6.73
N ILE A 248 23.59 4.98 5.50
CA ILE A 248 22.55 4.76 4.51
C ILE A 248 23.13 3.94 3.36
N VAL A 249 22.46 2.84 3.03
CA VAL A 249 22.79 1.98 1.90
C VAL A 249 21.65 2.06 0.90
N TYR A 250 21.91 2.61 -0.27
CA TYR A 250 20.98 2.60 -1.38
C TYR A 250 21.27 1.40 -2.29
N ILE A 251 20.24 0.62 -2.58
CA ILE A 251 20.28 -0.45 -3.58
C ILE A 251 19.26 -0.09 -4.64
N GLY A 252 19.69 0.24 -5.84
CA GLY A 252 18.76 0.69 -6.87
C GLY A 252 19.46 1.07 -8.19
N HIS A 253 18.67 1.58 -9.14
CA HIS A 253 19.11 1.87 -10.49
C HIS A 253 18.81 3.30 -10.98
N HIS A 254 17.95 4.06 -10.30
CA HIS A 254 17.66 5.47 -10.63
C HIS A 254 18.39 6.45 -9.73
N GLY A 255 18.21 6.33 -8.44
CA GLY A 255 19.00 7.05 -7.46
C GLY A 255 18.56 8.49 -7.16
N ASP A 256 17.42 8.94 -7.59
CA ASP A 256 16.93 10.33 -7.49
C ASP A 256 17.28 11.05 -6.16
N ILE A 257 16.42 10.94 -5.15
CA ILE A 257 16.64 11.58 -3.85
C ILE A 257 17.52 10.70 -2.95
N ALA A 258 17.37 9.38 -3.03
CA ALA A 258 17.99 8.45 -2.10
C ALA A 258 19.51 8.29 -2.31
N ALA A 259 19.99 8.21 -3.55
CA ALA A 259 21.42 8.00 -3.83
C ALA A 259 22.32 9.14 -3.33
N PRO A 260 21.99 10.43 -3.53
CA PRO A 260 22.80 11.53 -3.00
C PRO A 260 22.89 11.57 -1.47
N LEU A 261 21.94 10.94 -0.76
CA LEU A 261 21.91 10.87 0.70
C LEU A 261 22.63 9.63 1.25
N SER A 262 23.12 8.73 0.37
CA SER A 262 23.62 7.42 0.76
C SER A 262 25.13 7.38 0.89
N ASP A 263 25.62 6.70 1.92
CA ASP A 263 27.06 6.46 2.14
C ASP A 263 27.58 5.31 1.27
N ILE A 264 26.72 4.34 0.96
CA ILE A 264 27.03 3.18 0.12
C ILE A 264 25.95 3.04 -0.94
N ILE A 265 26.37 2.95 -2.21
CA ILE A 265 25.49 2.72 -3.35
C ILE A 265 25.83 1.38 -3.97
N LEU A 266 24.81 0.50 -4.06
CA LEU A 266 24.88 -0.79 -4.72
C LEU A 266 23.92 -0.79 -5.91
N PRO A 267 24.39 -1.04 -7.15
CA PRO A 267 23.50 -1.05 -8.30
C PRO A 267 22.59 -2.28 -8.28
N SER A 268 21.32 -2.09 -8.60
CA SER A 268 20.38 -3.16 -8.94
C SER A 268 20.07 -3.15 -10.43
N SER A 269 19.49 -4.25 -10.94
CA SER A 269 18.93 -4.29 -12.30
C SER A 269 17.60 -3.55 -12.34
N ALA A 270 17.28 -2.94 -13.48
CA ALA A 270 15.93 -2.50 -13.75
C ALA A 270 15.03 -3.72 -14.08
N TYR A 271 13.72 -3.60 -13.87
CA TYR A 271 12.70 -4.59 -14.24
C TYR A 271 12.41 -4.56 -15.74
#